data_a4ebd4d8cf4b1263d46195b99b8b7aeb
#
_entry.id   a4ebd4d8cf4b1263d46195b99b8b7aeb
#
_cell.length_a   1.000
_cell.length_b   1.000
_cell.length_c   1.000
_cell.angle_alpha   90.00
_cell.angle_beta   90.00
_cell.angle_gamma   90.00
#
_symmetry.space_group_name_H-M   'P 1'
#
loop_
_entity.id
_entity.type
_entity.pdbx_description
1 polymer ?
#
loop_
_entity_poly.entity_id
_entity_poly.type
_entity_poly.pdbx_seq_one_letter_code
_entity_poly.pdbx_strand_id
1 'polypeptide(L)'
;MSPQARPSSWRLLPASLVLAVSVAAVMTVSAVVGTSAAQQTFKSGVSLVHVPVVVTGKDGALVRGLTRDDFVVTEDGVPQTVQFFSEGAAGEKLPLHAGLLLDVSESMGIDFLNQAATAAIRFVNALEEAHDTTLVDFDQQVRVARFNEHDYPRMFERIRSKKASGSTALFDAIGMYLRSTQDQVGQRVLLLYTDGGDNTSALNFGQLEKLLKQDDVLVYSIGYLDRASRMGVEQLRLTSIARDTGGEAFFPEGIKALNEIYARILDELGSRYTIGYLPTNQTDDGKYRKIEVKVTRADAAKSKVRARPGYYAMPAAR
;
A
#
# COMPACT_ATOMS: atom_id res chain seq x y z
N MET A 1 -76.11 -17.27 -13.23
CA MET A 1 -77.17 -17.83 -12.32
C MET A 1 -76.57 -17.87 -10.95
N SER A 2 -76.88 -16.89 -10.11
CA SER A 2 -76.87 -16.95 -8.65
C SER A 2 -78.07 -17.84 -8.20
N PRO A 3 -78.23 -18.25 -6.95
CA PRO A 3 -77.90 -17.49 -5.73
C PRO A 3 -77.54 -18.31 -4.47
N GLN A 4 -77.08 -17.57 -3.44
CA GLN A 4 -77.56 -17.53 -2.02
C GLN A 4 -77.28 -18.75 -1.11
N ALA A 5 -77.17 -18.69 0.21
CA ALA A 5 -77.22 -17.65 1.23
C ALA A 5 -76.84 -18.29 2.56
N ARG A 6 -76.49 -17.45 3.52
CA ARG A 6 -76.34 -17.63 5.00
C ARG A 6 -77.50 -18.38 5.68
N PRO A 7 -77.52 -18.63 7.02
CA PRO A 7 -76.84 -17.94 8.15
C PRO A 7 -76.51 -18.80 9.40
N SER A 8 -75.72 -18.20 10.26
CA SER A 8 -75.76 -18.01 11.75
C SER A 8 -76.41 -19.03 12.67
N SER A 9 -75.77 -19.33 13.78
CA SER A 9 -76.40 -19.29 15.09
C SER A 9 -75.35 -19.21 16.23
N TRP A 10 -75.57 -18.22 17.03
CA TRP A 10 -75.01 -17.99 18.35
C TRP A 10 -75.55 -19.01 19.38
N ARG A 11 -74.73 -19.43 20.34
CA ARG A 11 -75.25 -19.67 21.69
C ARG A 11 -74.19 -19.39 22.76
N LEU A 12 -74.69 -18.75 23.79
CA LEU A 12 -74.12 -18.17 24.96
C LEU A 12 -73.74 -19.22 26.03
N LEU A 13 -72.81 -18.77 26.89
CA LEU A 13 -72.31 -19.20 28.17
C LEU A 13 -73.25 -19.98 29.13
N PRO A 14 -72.75 -20.68 30.23
CA PRO A 14 -72.59 -19.93 31.44
C PRO A 14 -71.30 -20.18 32.27
N ALA A 15 -71.13 -19.23 33.14
CA ALA A 15 -70.12 -19.17 34.18
C ALA A 15 -70.38 -20.16 35.36
N SER A 16 -69.33 -20.47 36.09
CA SER A 16 -69.19 -20.70 37.51
C SER A 16 -68.25 -21.86 37.82
N LEU A 17 -67.19 -21.73 38.44
CA LEU A 17 -66.90 -21.89 39.82
C LEU A 17 -65.40 -21.71 40.15
N VAL A 18 -65.20 -20.87 41.18
CA VAL A 18 -63.93 -20.58 41.80
C VAL A 18 -63.43 -21.85 42.56
N LEU A 19 -62.16 -22.20 42.39
CA LEU A 19 -61.41 -22.85 43.43
C LEU A 19 -59.96 -22.34 43.44
N ALA A 20 -59.66 -21.65 44.52
CA ALA A 20 -58.32 -21.18 44.84
C ALA A 20 -57.46 -22.36 45.31
N VAL A 21 -56.32 -22.56 44.62
CA VAL A 21 -55.20 -23.33 45.15
C VAL A 21 -53.98 -22.47 45.12
N SER A 22 -53.58 -21.97 46.25
CA SER A 22 -52.32 -21.25 46.45
C SER A 22 -51.16 -22.22 46.39
N VAL A 23 -50.38 -22.17 45.34
CA VAL A 23 -49.03 -22.79 45.26
C VAL A 23 -48.01 -21.68 45.28
N ALA A 24 -47.34 -21.54 46.41
CA ALA A 24 -46.17 -20.69 46.57
C ALA A 24 -45.04 -21.19 45.70
N ALA A 25 -44.82 -20.57 44.54
CA ALA A 25 -43.62 -20.78 43.74
C ALA A 25 -42.54 -19.87 44.30
N VAL A 26 -41.60 -20.45 45.02
CA VAL A 26 -40.33 -19.81 45.38
C VAL A 26 -39.54 -19.52 44.09
N MET A 27 -39.59 -18.28 43.63
CA MET A 27 -38.69 -17.81 42.58
C MET A 27 -37.29 -17.60 43.17
N THR A 28 -36.41 -18.58 42.99
CA THR A 28 -34.98 -18.38 43.12
C THR A 28 -34.51 -17.47 41.97
N VAL A 29 -34.33 -16.19 42.26
CA VAL A 29 -33.65 -15.25 41.37
C VAL A 29 -32.18 -15.66 41.37
N SER A 30 -31.79 -16.45 40.36
CA SER A 30 -30.37 -16.64 40.03
C SER A 30 -29.88 -15.32 39.45
N ALA A 31 -29.17 -14.54 40.28
CA ALA A 31 -28.39 -13.40 39.79
C ALA A 31 -27.28 -13.95 38.91
N VAL A 32 -27.50 -13.92 37.60
CA VAL A 32 -26.43 -14.05 36.62
C VAL A 32 -25.59 -12.80 36.78
N VAL A 33 -24.51 -12.92 37.55
CA VAL A 33 -23.43 -11.95 37.56
C VAL A 33 -22.82 -12.05 36.15
N GLY A 34 -23.36 -11.26 35.26
CA GLY A 34 -22.72 -10.98 33.98
C GLY A 34 -21.38 -10.34 34.27
N THR A 35 -20.31 -11.13 34.21
CA THR A 35 -18.96 -10.60 34.04
C THR A 35 -18.99 -9.81 32.73
N SER A 36 -19.23 -8.52 32.87
CA SER A 36 -18.96 -7.56 31.82
C SER A 36 -17.46 -7.72 31.51
N ALA A 37 -17.15 -8.51 30.49
CA ALA A 37 -15.85 -8.45 29.89
C ALA A 37 -15.68 -6.98 29.48
N ALA A 38 -14.88 -6.26 30.25
CA ALA A 38 -14.46 -4.93 29.89
C ALA A 38 -13.89 -5.08 28.49
N GLN A 39 -14.66 -4.69 27.49
CA GLN A 39 -14.12 -4.41 26.18
C GLN A 39 -13.01 -3.40 26.44
N GLN A 40 -11.77 -3.90 26.43
CA GLN A 40 -10.62 -3.02 26.31
C GLN A 40 -10.83 -2.28 25.00
N THR A 41 -11.40 -1.09 25.12
CA THR A 41 -11.36 -0.10 24.06
C THR A 41 -9.86 0.17 23.90
N PHE A 42 -9.24 -0.51 22.96
CA PHE A 42 -7.94 -0.11 22.47
C PHE A 42 -8.12 1.32 22.00
N LYS A 43 -7.65 2.27 22.79
CA LYS A 43 -7.37 3.62 22.32
C LYS A 43 -6.22 3.47 21.34
N SER A 44 -6.54 3.08 20.10
CA SER A 44 -5.61 2.94 19.02
C SER A 44 -5.23 4.33 18.54
N GLY A 45 -4.13 4.81 19.04
CA GLY A 45 -3.42 5.95 18.47
C GLY A 45 -2.02 5.59 18.05
N VAL A 46 -1.54 4.37 18.35
CA VAL A 46 -0.16 3.98 18.02
C VAL A 46 -0.18 3.08 16.81
N SER A 47 0.23 3.64 15.68
CA SER A 47 0.39 2.91 14.43
C SER A 47 1.75 2.23 14.39
N LEU A 48 1.78 0.98 13.95
CA LEU A 48 3.02 0.26 13.69
C LEU A 48 3.74 0.92 12.50
N VAL A 49 4.99 1.31 12.69
CA VAL A 49 5.83 1.83 11.60
C VAL A 49 6.37 0.66 10.80
N HIS A 50 5.93 0.54 9.56
CA HIS A 50 6.40 -0.47 8.63
C HIS A 50 7.61 0.05 7.83
N VAL A 51 8.68 -0.74 7.82
CA VAL A 51 9.91 -0.42 7.11
C VAL A 51 10.25 -1.58 6.17
N PRO A 52 9.99 -1.42 4.86
CA PRO A 52 10.52 -2.36 3.87
C PRO A 52 12.02 -2.21 3.79
N VAL A 53 12.73 -3.35 3.80
CA VAL A 53 14.19 -3.40 3.81
C VAL A 53 14.69 -4.37 2.74
N VAL A 54 15.60 -3.89 1.90
CA VAL A 54 16.33 -4.70 0.92
C VAL A 54 17.78 -4.75 1.34
N VAL A 55 18.33 -5.97 1.44
CA VAL A 55 19.73 -6.19 1.80
C VAL A 55 20.46 -6.79 0.60
N THR A 56 21.51 -6.11 0.15
CA THR A 56 22.28 -6.48 -1.05
C THR A 56 23.73 -6.72 -0.67
N GLY A 57 24.27 -7.86 -1.05
CA GLY A 57 25.69 -8.19 -0.87
C GLY A 57 26.61 -7.31 -1.73
N LYS A 58 27.92 -7.45 -1.54
CA LYS A 58 28.91 -6.71 -2.32
C LYS A 58 28.91 -7.05 -3.81
N ASP A 59 28.48 -8.24 -4.14
CA ASP A 59 28.31 -8.77 -5.51
C ASP A 59 27.02 -8.29 -6.18
N GLY A 60 26.17 -7.54 -5.47
CA GLY A 60 24.89 -7.08 -5.94
C GLY A 60 23.74 -8.09 -5.77
N ALA A 61 24.03 -9.30 -5.26
CA ALA A 61 23.00 -10.30 -4.99
C ALA A 61 22.17 -9.95 -3.75
N LEU A 62 20.91 -10.33 -3.73
CA LEU A 62 20.03 -10.16 -2.57
C LEU A 62 20.43 -11.11 -1.46
N VAL A 63 20.59 -10.60 -0.24
CA VAL A 63 20.88 -11.40 0.96
C VAL A 63 19.55 -11.87 1.52
N ARG A 64 19.39 -13.19 1.61
CA ARG A 64 18.16 -13.87 2.09
C ARG A 64 18.44 -14.61 3.39
N GLY A 65 17.37 -15.05 4.07
CA GLY A 65 17.46 -15.86 5.28
C GLY A 65 18.06 -15.10 6.47
N LEU A 66 17.90 -13.76 6.51
CA LEU A 66 18.12 -12.99 7.72
C LEU A 66 16.92 -13.13 8.64
N THR A 67 17.19 -13.16 9.93
CA THR A 67 16.18 -13.24 10.98
C THR A 67 15.94 -11.88 11.61
N ARG A 68 14.90 -11.76 12.44
CA ARG A 68 14.62 -10.54 13.21
C ARG A 68 15.84 -10.05 13.99
N ASP A 69 16.60 -10.97 14.59
CA ASP A 69 17.72 -10.66 15.47
C ASP A 69 18.97 -10.18 14.72
N ASP A 70 18.98 -10.37 13.39
CA ASP A 70 20.04 -9.85 12.53
C ASP A 70 19.89 -8.36 12.24
N PHE A 71 18.79 -7.72 12.66
CA PHE A 71 18.51 -6.31 12.38
C PHE A 71 18.54 -5.45 13.65
N VAL A 72 19.17 -4.31 13.53
CA VAL A 72 19.09 -3.22 14.50
C VAL A 72 18.42 -2.03 13.84
N VAL A 73 17.30 -1.60 14.41
CA VAL A 73 16.52 -0.43 13.95
C VAL A 73 16.68 0.67 14.99
N THR A 74 16.98 1.88 14.54
CA THR A 74 16.97 3.07 15.39
C THR A 74 16.07 4.15 14.80
N GLU A 75 15.35 4.87 15.67
CA GLU A 75 14.59 6.08 15.33
C GLU A 75 15.19 7.26 16.07
N ASP A 76 15.60 8.30 15.36
CA ASP A 76 16.33 9.45 15.90
C ASP A 76 17.52 9.05 16.80
N GLY A 77 18.19 7.94 16.45
CA GLY A 77 19.31 7.38 17.22
C GLY A 77 18.89 6.50 18.40
N VAL A 78 17.61 6.39 18.73
CA VAL A 78 17.08 5.54 19.81
C VAL A 78 16.76 4.15 19.27
N PRO A 79 17.31 3.06 19.84
CA PRO A 79 16.97 1.69 19.43
C PRO A 79 15.48 1.39 19.57
N GLN A 80 14.92 0.71 18.57
CA GLN A 80 13.52 0.30 18.53
C GLN A 80 13.39 -1.23 18.61
N THR A 81 12.35 -1.70 19.32
CA THR A 81 12.08 -3.14 19.40
C THR A 81 11.26 -3.58 18.19
N VAL A 82 11.79 -4.49 17.38
CA VAL A 82 11.10 -5.07 16.24
C VAL A 82 9.97 -5.98 16.74
N GLN A 83 8.72 -5.62 16.45
CA GLN A 83 7.53 -6.37 16.84
C GLN A 83 7.00 -7.25 15.72
N PHE A 84 7.09 -6.77 14.47
CA PHE A 84 6.72 -7.51 13.28
C PHE A 84 7.96 -7.74 12.40
N PHE A 85 8.05 -8.95 11.82
CA PHE A 85 9.12 -9.30 10.90
C PHE A 85 8.62 -10.32 9.89
N SER A 86 8.85 -10.06 8.61
CA SER A 86 8.62 -11.04 7.54
C SER A 86 9.71 -10.93 6.48
N GLU A 87 10.00 -12.06 5.80
CA GLU A 87 10.86 -12.14 4.62
C GLU A 87 10.00 -12.54 3.42
N GLY A 88 9.94 -11.70 2.40
CA GLY A 88 9.21 -11.95 1.16
C GLY A 88 7.77 -12.38 1.40
N ALA A 89 7.39 -13.46 0.73
CA ALA A 89 6.08 -14.09 0.88
C ALA A 89 5.98 -15.05 2.08
N ALA A 90 7.08 -15.29 2.81
CA ALA A 90 7.10 -16.16 3.97
C ALA A 90 6.66 -15.40 5.23
N GLY A 91 5.69 -15.94 5.96
CA GLY A 91 5.15 -15.33 7.18
C GLY A 91 3.70 -14.88 7.06
N GLU A 92 3.27 -14.01 7.96
CA GLU A 92 1.93 -13.41 7.93
C GLU A 92 1.83 -12.49 6.69
N LYS A 93 1.10 -12.96 5.66
CA LYS A 93 1.01 -12.26 4.37
C LYS A 93 0.09 -11.05 4.52
N LEU A 94 0.69 -9.87 4.47
CA LEU A 94 -0.08 -8.66 4.21
C LEU A 94 -0.45 -8.62 2.71
N PRO A 95 -1.68 -8.25 2.35
CA PRO A 95 -2.06 -8.07 0.96
C PRO A 95 -1.07 -7.16 0.23
N LEU A 96 -0.71 -7.52 -1.00
CA LEU A 96 0.10 -6.69 -1.88
C LEU A 96 -0.80 -5.91 -2.84
N HIS A 97 -0.73 -4.61 -2.81
CA HIS A 97 -1.43 -3.70 -3.70
C HIS A 97 -0.44 -3.10 -4.69
N ALA A 98 -0.65 -3.36 -5.96
CA ALA A 98 0.19 -2.80 -7.01
C ALA A 98 -0.32 -1.43 -7.46
N GLY A 99 0.58 -0.49 -7.66
CA GLY A 99 0.34 0.78 -8.33
C GLY A 99 1.13 0.84 -9.61
N LEU A 100 0.51 1.36 -10.65
CA LEU A 100 1.15 1.62 -11.93
C LEU A 100 0.85 3.04 -12.36
N LEU A 101 1.85 3.90 -12.32
CA LEU A 101 1.78 5.26 -12.86
C LEU A 101 2.43 5.29 -14.23
N LEU A 102 1.66 5.63 -15.25
CA LEU A 102 2.09 5.68 -16.63
C LEU A 102 1.97 7.11 -17.16
N ASP A 103 3.10 7.72 -17.39
CA ASP A 103 3.20 9.01 -18.07
C ASP A 103 2.83 8.83 -19.56
N VAL A 104 1.81 9.56 -19.99
CA VAL A 104 1.35 9.59 -21.38
C VAL A 104 1.47 11.00 -21.98
N SER A 105 2.33 11.85 -21.42
CA SER A 105 2.65 13.18 -21.93
C SER A 105 3.40 13.11 -23.27
N GLU A 106 3.40 14.22 -23.99
CA GLU A 106 4.00 14.30 -25.34
C GLU A 106 5.50 13.97 -25.36
N SER A 107 6.24 14.34 -24.31
CA SER A 107 7.68 14.10 -24.18
C SER A 107 8.06 12.61 -24.14
N MET A 108 7.13 11.74 -23.71
CA MET A 108 7.36 10.30 -23.67
C MET A 108 7.52 9.68 -25.07
N GLY A 109 6.90 10.26 -26.10
CA GLY A 109 6.94 9.73 -27.44
C GLY A 109 6.25 8.36 -27.58
N ILE A 110 5.87 8.01 -28.81
CA ILE A 110 5.06 6.81 -29.05
C ILE A 110 5.83 5.50 -28.85
N ASP A 111 7.11 5.46 -29.21
CA ASP A 111 7.92 4.25 -29.15
C ASP A 111 8.19 3.84 -27.70
N PHE A 112 8.50 4.81 -26.85
CA PHE A 112 8.74 4.54 -25.45
C PHE A 112 7.43 4.18 -24.72
N LEU A 113 6.35 4.90 -25.00
CA LEU A 113 5.04 4.58 -24.42
C LEU A 113 4.62 3.14 -24.73
N ASN A 114 4.82 2.66 -25.96
CA ASN A 114 4.54 1.27 -26.35
C ASN A 114 5.42 0.26 -25.61
N GLN A 115 6.70 0.59 -25.42
CA GLN A 115 7.62 -0.24 -24.65
C GLN A 115 7.22 -0.28 -23.17
N ALA A 116 6.95 0.87 -22.57
CA ALA A 116 6.50 0.99 -21.19
C ALA A 116 5.18 0.23 -20.98
N ALA A 117 4.21 0.37 -21.88
CA ALA A 117 2.94 -0.33 -21.86
C ALA A 117 3.11 -1.86 -21.88
N THR A 118 3.95 -2.36 -22.82
CA THR A 118 4.23 -3.80 -22.92
C THR A 118 4.87 -4.35 -21.65
N ALA A 119 5.82 -3.62 -21.14
CA ALA A 119 6.60 -4.01 -19.98
C ALA A 119 5.76 -3.93 -18.68
N ALA A 120 4.94 -2.90 -18.53
CA ALA A 120 4.00 -2.77 -17.42
C ALA A 120 2.99 -3.92 -17.36
N ILE A 121 2.45 -4.33 -18.51
CA ILE A 121 1.54 -5.48 -18.61
C ILE A 121 2.25 -6.78 -18.19
N ARG A 122 3.49 -6.98 -18.63
CA ARG A 122 4.28 -8.15 -18.22
C ARG A 122 4.56 -8.16 -16.72
N PHE A 123 4.88 -7.00 -16.17
CA PHE A 123 5.12 -6.86 -14.73
C PHE A 123 3.87 -7.21 -13.92
N VAL A 124 2.71 -6.65 -14.26
CA VAL A 124 1.45 -6.95 -13.56
C VAL A 124 1.11 -8.43 -13.64
N ASN A 125 1.27 -9.06 -14.82
CA ASN A 125 1.05 -10.50 -14.98
C ASN A 125 2.03 -11.36 -14.17
N ALA A 126 3.21 -10.86 -13.84
CA ALA A 126 4.20 -11.56 -13.03
C ALA A 126 4.02 -11.34 -11.52
N LEU A 127 3.18 -10.39 -11.13
CA LEU A 127 2.79 -10.16 -9.73
C LEU A 127 1.64 -11.09 -9.33
N GLU A 128 1.90 -12.40 -9.26
CA GLU A 128 0.89 -13.43 -8.96
C GLU A 128 0.18 -13.22 -7.61
N GLU A 129 0.76 -12.46 -6.70
CA GLU A 129 0.23 -12.22 -5.34
C GLU A 129 -0.44 -10.85 -5.20
N ALA A 130 -0.54 -10.04 -6.25
CA ALA A 130 -1.19 -8.73 -6.17
C ALA A 130 -2.70 -8.88 -5.96
N HIS A 131 -3.20 -8.33 -4.85
CA HIS A 131 -4.64 -8.33 -4.54
C HIS A 131 -5.44 -7.48 -5.52
N ASP A 132 -4.89 -6.36 -5.92
CA ASP A 132 -5.41 -5.45 -6.93
C ASP A 132 -4.29 -4.61 -7.57
N THR A 133 -4.63 -3.92 -8.66
CA THR A 133 -3.73 -2.95 -9.31
C THR A 133 -4.45 -1.62 -9.50
N THR A 134 -3.88 -0.54 -8.97
CA THR A 134 -4.32 0.82 -9.23
C THR A 134 -3.51 1.42 -10.37
N LEU A 135 -4.17 1.62 -11.52
CA LEU A 135 -3.59 2.30 -12.68
C LEU A 135 -3.87 3.80 -12.61
N VAL A 136 -2.81 4.59 -12.74
CA VAL A 136 -2.88 6.03 -12.97
C VAL A 136 -2.19 6.32 -14.29
N ASP A 137 -2.93 6.75 -15.29
CA ASP A 137 -2.36 7.32 -16.50
C ASP A 137 -2.50 8.84 -16.47
N PHE A 138 -1.45 9.53 -16.81
CA PHE A 138 -1.40 10.99 -16.66
C PHE A 138 -0.68 11.69 -17.79
N ASP A 139 -1.21 12.82 -18.16
CA ASP A 139 -0.65 13.91 -18.94
C ASP A 139 -0.85 15.20 -18.14
N GLN A 140 -1.47 16.23 -18.69
CA GLN A 140 -2.00 17.38 -17.94
C GLN A 140 -3.24 17.03 -17.10
N GLN A 141 -3.82 15.84 -17.30
CA GLN A 141 -4.94 15.30 -16.55
C GLN A 141 -4.52 14.00 -15.89
N VAL A 142 -4.97 13.76 -14.67
CA VAL A 142 -4.71 12.54 -13.93
C VAL A 142 -5.97 11.66 -13.91
N ARG A 143 -5.85 10.42 -14.35
CA ARG A 143 -6.95 9.46 -14.47
C ARG A 143 -6.65 8.20 -13.69
N VAL A 144 -7.34 7.97 -12.59
CA VAL A 144 -7.14 6.85 -11.66
C VAL A 144 -8.21 5.79 -11.85
N ALA A 145 -7.84 4.51 -11.86
CA ALA A 145 -8.77 3.38 -11.80
C ALA A 145 -8.12 2.19 -11.09
N ARG A 146 -8.90 1.48 -10.28
CA ARG A 146 -8.49 0.25 -9.58
C ARG A 146 -9.07 -0.96 -10.31
N PHE A 147 -8.27 -2.01 -10.46
CA PHE A 147 -8.60 -3.24 -11.17
C PHE A 147 -8.27 -4.45 -10.29
N ASN A 148 -9.18 -5.39 -10.20
CA ASN A 148 -8.93 -6.72 -9.69
C ASN A 148 -8.40 -7.62 -10.82
N GLU A 149 -7.89 -8.79 -10.49
CA GLU A 149 -7.34 -9.74 -11.46
C GLU A 149 -8.29 -10.03 -12.64
N HIS A 150 -9.59 -10.21 -12.37
CA HIS A 150 -10.61 -10.44 -13.41
C HIS A 150 -10.77 -9.28 -14.40
N ASP A 151 -10.40 -8.07 -13.99
CA ASP A 151 -10.49 -6.84 -14.81
C ASP A 151 -9.18 -6.51 -15.54
N TYR A 152 -8.11 -7.29 -15.37
CA TYR A 152 -6.82 -7.04 -16.01
C TYR A 152 -6.88 -6.94 -17.54
N PRO A 153 -7.67 -7.74 -18.27
CA PRO A 153 -7.80 -7.56 -19.71
C PRO A 153 -8.25 -6.14 -20.08
N ARG A 154 -9.21 -5.58 -19.35
CA ARG A 154 -9.71 -4.21 -19.53
C ARG A 154 -8.63 -3.16 -19.18
N MET A 155 -7.87 -3.40 -18.13
CA MET A 155 -6.73 -2.54 -17.79
C MET A 155 -5.69 -2.55 -18.90
N PHE A 156 -5.35 -3.70 -19.46
CA PHE A 156 -4.38 -3.84 -20.53
C PHE A 156 -4.82 -3.17 -21.84
N GLU A 157 -6.11 -3.24 -22.16
CA GLU A 157 -6.68 -2.46 -23.26
C GLU A 157 -6.51 -0.96 -23.03
N ARG A 158 -6.83 -0.49 -21.83
CA ARG A 158 -6.68 0.92 -21.47
C ARG A 158 -5.22 1.37 -21.61
N ILE A 159 -4.26 0.57 -21.17
CA ILE A 159 -2.83 0.88 -21.29
C ILE A 159 -2.43 0.95 -22.77
N ARG A 160 -2.82 -0.04 -23.60
CA ARG A 160 -2.47 -0.10 -25.03
C ARG A 160 -3.12 1.00 -25.87
N SER A 161 -4.29 1.50 -25.45
CA SER A 161 -5.00 2.54 -26.18
C SER A 161 -4.44 3.94 -25.99
N LYS A 162 -3.45 4.11 -25.07
CA LYS A 162 -2.88 5.43 -24.78
C LYS A 162 -2.03 5.95 -25.92
N LYS A 163 -2.09 7.26 -26.08
CA LYS A 163 -1.27 8.03 -27.04
C LYS A 163 -0.54 9.11 -26.26
N ALA A 164 0.70 9.34 -26.61
CA ALA A 164 1.49 10.42 -26.02
C ALA A 164 0.92 11.77 -26.46
N SER A 165 0.55 12.61 -25.51
CA SER A 165 0.01 13.95 -25.77
C SER A 165 -0.05 14.81 -24.53
N GLY A 166 0.00 16.13 -24.70
CA GLY A 166 -0.16 17.11 -23.65
C GLY A 166 1.05 17.30 -22.74
N SER A 167 0.87 18.13 -21.74
CA SER A 167 1.86 18.47 -20.71
C SER A 167 1.89 17.40 -19.62
N THR A 168 2.76 17.56 -18.61
CA THR A 168 3.00 16.54 -17.59
C THR A 168 2.62 17.06 -16.19
N ALA A 169 1.72 16.35 -15.49
CA ALA A 169 1.32 16.59 -14.11
C ALA A 169 1.79 15.43 -13.20
N LEU A 170 3.10 15.19 -13.15
CA LEU A 170 3.71 14.08 -12.42
C LEU A 170 3.42 14.13 -10.92
N PHE A 171 3.62 15.29 -10.29
CA PHE A 171 3.48 15.40 -8.83
C PHE A 171 2.02 15.23 -8.40
N ASP A 172 1.08 15.78 -9.17
CA ASP A 172 -0.35 15.58 -8.93
C ASP A 172 -0.77 14.12 -9.15
N ALA A 173 -0.18 13.42 -10.15
CA ALA A 173 -0.44 12.01 -10.40
C ALA A 173 -0.03 11.14 -9.21
N ILE A 174 1.16 11.35 -8.65
CA ILE A 174 1.62 10.64 -7.46
C ILE A 174 0.72 10.99 -6.26
N GLY A 175 0.41 12.27 -6.05
CA GLY A 175 -0.47 12.71 -4.96
C GLY A 175 -1.86 12.10 -5.04
N MET A 176 -2.45 12.00 -6.24
CA MET A 176 -3.75 11.35 -6.46
C MET A 176 -3.68 9.84 -6.25
N TYR A 177 -2.60 9.18 -6.64
CA TYR A 177 -2.37 7.77 -6.32
C TYR A 177 -2.37 7.56 -4.80
N LEU A 178 -1.54 8.28 -4.06
CA LEU A 178 -1.45 8.17 -2.60
C LEU A 178 -2.83 8.34 -1.96
N ARG A 179 -3.59 9.37 -2.37
CA ARG A 179 -4.94 9.62 -1.87
C ARG A 179 -5.93 8.49 -2.22
N SER A 180 -5.86 7.95 -3.42
CA SER A 180 -6.80 6.91 -3.89
C SER A 180 -6.55 5.53 -3.26
N THR A 181 -5.41 5.34 -2.60
CA THR A 181 -4.99 4.07 -2.01
C THR A 181 -4.90 4.11 -0.48
N GLN A 182 -5.36 5.18 0.17
CA GLN A 182 -5.32 5.34 1.63
C GLN A 182 -6.14 4.29 2.39
N ASP A 183 -7.16 3.72 1.74
CA ASP A 183 -8.03 2.67 2.28
C ASP A 183 -7.42 1.26 2.17
N GLN A 184 -6.33 1.10 1.43
CA GLN A 184 -5.68 -0.20 1.24
C GLN A 184 -4.84 -0.57 2.47
N VAL A 185 -5.23 -1.67 3.11
CA VAL A 185 -4.49 -2.24 4.23
C VAL A 185 -3.53 -3.30 3.70
N GLY A 186 -2.23 -3.09 3.88
CA GLY A 186 -1.23 -4.02 3.39
C GLY A 186 0.00 -3.32 2.81
N GLN A 187 0.69 -4.02 1.95
CA GLN A 187 1.90 -3.52 1.30
C GLN A 187 1.53 -2.85 -0.02
N ARG A 188 1.91 -1.60 -0.20
CA ARG A 188 1.69 -0.85 -1.44
C ARG A 188 3.01 -0.66 -2.18
N VAL A 189 3.03 -1.08 -3.44
CA VAL A 189 4.19 -0.97 -4.33
C VAL A 189 3.78 -0.20 -5.57
N LEU A 190 4.47 0.90 -5.84
CA LEU A 190 4.22 1.77 -6.98
C LEU A 190 5.34 1.66 -8.01
N LEU A 191 5.00 1.31 -9.24
CA LEU A 191 5.86 1.48 -10.41
C LEU A 191 5.50 2.79 -11.10
N LEU A 192 6.50 3.66 -11.23
CA LEU A 192 6.39 4.95 -11.90
C LEU A 192 7.18 4.93 -13.21
N TYR A 193 6.50 5.21 -14.33
CA TYR A 193 7.08 5.35 -15.67
C TYR A 193 6.94 6.78 -16.14
N THR A 194 8.05 7.50 -16.30
CA THR A 194 8.05 8.91 -16.70
C THR A 194 9.44 9.35 -17.15
N ASP A 195 9.55 10.47 -17.84
CA ASP A 195 10.83 11.16 -18.07
C ASP A 195 11.23 12.07 -16.88
N GLY A 196 10.39 12.16 -15.86
CA GLY A 196 10.64 12.97 -14.66
C GLY A 196 10.31 14.45 -14.79
N GLY A 197 9.80 14.87 -15.95
CA GLY A 197 9.31 16.21 -16.17
C GLY A 197 8.03 16.47 -15.35
N ASP A 198 7.85 17.73 -14.96
CA ASP A 198 6.60 18.24 -14.37
C ASP A 198 6.47 19.71 -14.71
N ASN A 199 5.37 20.08 -15.36
CA ASN A 199 5.15 21.45 -15.81
C ASN A 199 3.73 21.98 -15.58
N THR A 200 2.80 21.12 -15.08
CA THR A 200 1.40 21.51 -14.88
C THR A 200 0.81 21.11 -13.53
N SER A 201 1.55 20.42 -12.66
CA SER A 201 1.06 20.06 -11.34
C SER A 201 0.75 21.28 -10.47
N ALA A 202 -0.31 21.18 -9.68
CA ALA A 202 -0.61 22.13 -8.60
C ALA A 202 0.32 21.91 -7.40
N LEU A 203 0.72 20.65 -7.14
CA LEU A 203 1.72 20.32 -6.13
C LEU A 203 3.11 20.72 -6.63
N ASN A 204 3.93 21.27 -5.72
CA ASN A 204 5.36 21.39 -5.96
C ASN A 204 6.12 20.17 -5.41
N PHE A 205 7.40 20.04 -5.82
CA PHE A 205 8.21 18.87 -5.44
C PHE A 205 8.36 18.70 -3.91
N GLY A 206 8.56 19.79 -3.17
CA GLY A 206 8.68 19.72 -1.70
C GLY A 206 7.39 19.27 -1.01
N GLN A 207 6.22 19.63 -1.54
CA GLN A 207 4.93 19.12 -1.06
C GLN A 207 4.78 17.63 -1.35
N LEU A 208 5.17 17.18 -2.55
CA LEU A 208 5.17 15.76 -2.90
C LEU A 208 6.11 14.95 -1.99
N GLU A 209 7.35 15.42 -1.77
CA GLU A 209 8.28 14.74 -0.86
C GLU A 209 7.69 14.58 0.55
N LYS A 210 6.98 15.60 1.03
CA LYS A 210 6.31 15.51 2.33
C LYS A 210 5.22 14.45 2.33
N LEU A 211 4.38 14.36 1.29
CA LEU A 211 3.35 13.32 1.15
C LEU A 211 3.96 11.93 1.11
N LEU A 212 5.02 11.71 0.33
CA LEU A 212 5.71 10.42 0.25
C LEU A 212 6.30 9.98 1.60
N LYS A 213 6.84 10.93 2.37
CA LYS A 213 7.38 10.65 3.71
C LYS A 213 6.30 10.44 4.77
N GLN A 214 5.04 10.80 4.52
CA GLN A 214 3.88 10.52 5.37
C GLN A 214 3.24 9.16 5.06
N ASP A 215 3.51 8.62 3.89
CA ASP A 215 2.94 7.39 3.37
C ASP A 215 3.94 6.22 3.50
N ASP A 216 3.46 4.97 3.47
CA ASP A 216 4.27 3.75 3.55
C ASP A 216 4.43 3.05 2.19
N VAL A 217 4.04 3.70 1.10
CA VAL A 217 4.21 3.18 -0.25
C VAL A 217 5.70 2.98 -0.60
N LEU A 218 6.01 1.88 -1.27
CA LEU A 218 7.34 1.64 -1.85
C LEU A 218 7.34 2.01 -3.33
N VAL A 219 8.15 2.98 -3.74
CA VAL A 219 8.16 3.48 -5.12
C VAL A 219 9.40 3.01 -5.86
N TYR A 220 9.18 2.35 -7.00
CA TYR A 220 10.20 2.10 -8.01
C TYR A 220 9.99 3.07 -9.17
N SER A 221 10.97 3.94 -9.42
CA SER A 221 10.92 4.89 -10.53
C SER A 221 11.68 4.35 -11.73
N ILE A 222 11.03 4.30 -12.88
CA ILE A 222 11.64 3.89 -14.15
C ILE A 222 11.66 5.13 -15.05
N GLY A 223 12.83 5.77 -15.07
CA GLY A 223 13.05 7.04 -15.76
C GLY A 223 13.50 6.84 -17.20
N TYR A 224 12.73 7.35 -18.15
CA TYR A 224 13.18 7.46 -19.53
C TYR A 224 13.84 8.81 -19.75
N LEU A 225 15.16 8.83 -19.68
CA LEU A 225 15.94 10.05 -19.85
C LEU A 225 16.77 9.96 -21.14
N ASP A 226 16.70 11.00 -21.96
CA ASP A 226 17.64 11.17 -23.04
C ASP A 226 19.05 11.46 -22.49
N ARG A 227 20.06 11.50 -23.37
CA ARG A 227 21.44 11.73 -22.92
C ARG A 227 21.64 13.09 -22.25
N ALA A 228 20.84 14.10 -22.60
CA ALA A 228 20.96 15.45 -22.07
C ALA A 228 20.32 15.54 -20.65
N SER A 229 19.22 14.84 -20.44
CA SER A 229 18.49 14.78 -19.16
C SER A 229 19.13 13.80 -18.15
N ARG A 230 20.04 12.94 -18.61
CA ARG A 230 20.87 12.11 -17.70
C ARG A 230 21.81 13.01 -16.92
N MET A 231 21.82 12.90 -15.59
CA MET A 231 22.48 13.79 -14.64
C MET A 231 21.77 15.15 -14.46
N GLY A 232 20.56 15.32 -15.02
CA GLY A 232 19.71 16.49 -14.85
C GLY A 232 18.86 16.45 -13.58
N VAL A 233 18.02 17.47 -13.44
CA VAL A 233 17.11 17.62 -12.29
C VAL A 233 16.05 16.53 -12.26
N GLU A 234 15.65 16.01 -13.42
CA GLU A 234 14.67 14.93 -13.58
C GLU A 234 15.19 13.63 -12.95
N GLN A 235 16.44 13.26 -13.23
CA GLN A 235 17.07 12.09 -12.61
C GLN A 235 17.15 12.22 -11.09
N LEU A 236 17.51 13.40 -10.59
CA LEU A 236 17.59 13.64 -9.15
C LEU A 236 16.22 13.54 -8.49
N ARG A 237 15.17 14.06 -9.12
CA ARG A 237 13.78 13.97 -8.64
C ARG A 237 13.31 12.51 -8.55
N LEU A 238 13.46 11.75 -9.63
CA LEU A 238 13.07 10.34 -9.65
C LEU A 238 13.84 9.52 -8.63
N THR A 239 15.14 9.79 -8.49
CA THR A 239 15.99 9.15 -7.47
C THR A 239 15.51 9.51 -6.05
N SER A 240 15.15 10.77 -5.80
CA SER A 240 14.63 11.22 -4.50
C SER A 240 13.28 10.58 -4.17
N ILE A 241 12.34 10.58 -5.12
CA ILE A 241 11.02 9.93 -4.97
C ILE A 241 11.17 8.47 -4.55
N ALA A 242 12.00 7.70 -5.27
CA ALA A 242 12.22 6.30 -4.94
C ALA A 242 12.92 6.12 -3.59
N ARG A 243 14.04 6.84 -3.36
CA ARG A 243 14.83 6.75 -2.13
C ARG A 243 14.03 7.08 -0.88
N ASP A 244 13.21 8.11 -0.92
CA ASP A 244 12.45 8.59 0.24
C ASP A 244 11.39 7.58 0.71
N THR A 245 11.04 6.63 -0.14
CA THR A 245 10.13 5.51 0.16
C THR A 245 10.86 4.17 0.42
N GLY A 246 12.19 4.13 0.28
CA GLY A 246 12.99 2.89 0.39
C GLY A 246 13.09 2.09 -0.91
N GLY A 247 12.56 2.61 -2.01
CA GLY A 247 12.65 2.03 -3.34
C GLY A 247 13.90 2.41 -4.12
N GLU A 248 13.90 2.19 -5.42
CA GLU A 248 15.04 2.45 -6.30
C GLU A 248 14.60 3.09 -7.62
N ALA A 249 15.44 3.96 -8.16
CA ALA A 249 15.24 4.56 -9.48
C ALA A 249 16.12 3.86 -10.52
N PHE A 250 15.56 3.54 -11.65
CA PHE A 250 16.21 2.88 -12.78
C PHE A 250 16.11 3.74 -14.04
N PHE A 251 17.16 3.72 -14.86
CA PHE A 251 17.23 4.52 -16.08
C PHE A 251 17.66 3.62 -17.26
N PRO A 252 16.72 2.80 -17.81
CA PRO A 252 17.03 1.83 -18.85
C PRO A 252 17.43 2.51 -20.18
N GLU A 253 18.34 1.86 -20.92
CA GLU A 253 18.74 2.27 -22.28
C GLU A 253 17.96 1.53 -23.39
N GLY A 254 16.85 0.90 -23.05
CA GLY A 254 16.00 0.20 -24.00
C GLY A 254 15.27 -0.99 -23.38
N ILE A 255 14.52 -1.71 -24.22
CA ILE A 255 13.60 -2.76 -23.78
C ILE A 255 14.29 -3.93 -23.06
N LYS A 256 15.52 -4.27 -23.46
CA LYS A 256 16.27 -5.35 -22.81
C LYS A 256 16.60 -4.99 -21.36
N ALA A 257 17.17 -3.81 -21.14
CA ALA A 257 17.49 -3.31 -19.80
C ALA A 257 16.21 -3.17 -18.94
N LEU A 258 15.09 -2.75 -19.56
CA LEU A 258 13.81 -2.66 -18.89
C LEU A 258 13.32 -4.03 -18.39
N ASN A 259 13.43 -5.10 -19.18
CA ASN A 259 13.07 -6.45 -18.76
C ASN A 259 13.96 -6.96 -17.61
N GLU A 260 15.24 -6.65 -17.61
CA GLU A 260 16.17 -6.99 -16.53
C GLU A 260 15.80 -6.25 -15.23
N ILE A 261 15.39 -4.97 -15.32
CA ILE A 261 14.92 -4.17 -14.20
C ILE A 261 13.65 -4.79 -13.58
N TYR A 262 12.68 -5.23 -14.40
CA TYR A 262 11.48 -5.90 -13.87
C TYR A 262 11.80 -7.19 -13.14
N ALA A 263 12.65 -8.03 -13.74
CA ALA A 263 13.06 -9.27 -13.08
C ALA A 263 13.70 -8.98 -11.72
N ARG A 264 14.53 -7.93 -11.65
CA ARG A 264 15.14 -7.48 -10.40
C ARG A 264 14.10 -6.97 -9.39
N ILE A 265 13.14 -6.14 -9.82
CA ILE A 265 12.08 -5.63 -8.93
C ILE A 265 11.24 -6.79 -8.37
N LEU A 266 10.85 -7.75 -9.21
CA LEU A 266 10.10 -8.94 -8.78
C LEU A 266 10.90 -9.78 -7.78
N ASP A 267 12.20 -9.98 -8.03
CA ASP A 267 13.09 -10.69 -7.12
C ASP A 267 13.25 -9.96 -5.77
N GLU A 268 13.36 -8.63 -5.80
CA GLU A 268 13.38 -7.81 -4.59
C GLU A 268 12.06 -7.90 -3.81
N LEU A 269 10.91 -7.84 -4.49
CA LEU A 269 9.59 -7.97 -3.85
C LEU A 269 9.42 -9.33 -3.18
N GLY A 270 9.89 -10.40 -3.83
CA GLY A 270 9.85 -11.76 -3.29
C GLY A 270 10.83 -12.05 -2.15
N SER A 271 11.83 -11.18 -1.93
CA SER A 271 12.92 -11.42 -0.95
C SER A 271 13.17 -10.28 0.02
N ARG A 272 12.42 -9.19 -0.07
CA ARG A 272 12.57 -8.07 0.88
C ARG A 272 12.11 -8.46 2.27
N TYR A 273 12.71 -7.82 3.26
CA TYR A 273 12.25 -7.89 4.64
C TYR A 273 11.25 -6.78 4.91
N THR A 274 10.24 -7.07 5.72
CA THR A 274 9.35 -6.05 6.29
C THR A 274 9.53 -6.05 7.79
N ILE A 275 10.01 -4.93 8.32
CA ILE A 275 10.21 -4.73 9.76
C ILE A 275 9.13 -3.81 10.27
N GLY A 276 8.47 -4.18 11.37
CA GLY A 276 7.49 -3.35 12.05
C GLY A 276 7.89 -3.09 13.50
N TYR A 277 7.82 -1.84 13.94
CA TYR A 277 8.05 -1.46 15.33
C TYR A 277 7.03 -0.41 15.81
N LEU A 278 6.76 -0.42 17.12
CA LEU A 278 6.02 0.67 17.75
C LEU A 278 7.04 1.74 18.20
N PRO A 279 6.92 2.99 17.74
CA PRO A 279 7.83 4.05 18.12
C PRO A 279 7.86 4.24 19.64
N THR A 280 9.07 4.36 20.23
CA THR A 280 9.20 4.77 21.63
C THR A 280 8.76 6.21 21.84
N ASN A 281 8.94 7.07 20.83
CA ASN A 281 8.38 8.41 20.80
C ASN A 281 7.03 8.41 20.06
N GLN A 282 5.94 8.38 20.81
CA GLN A 282 4.56 8.32 20.29
C GLN A 282 3.92 9.71 20.11
N THR A 283 4.71 10.78 20.08
CA THR A 283 4.20 12.13 19.95
C THR A 283 3.88 12.43 18.49
N ASP A 284 2.60 12.69 18.18
CA ASP A 284 2.12 13.09 16.85
C ASP A 284 2.34 14.61 16.66
N ASP A 285 3.59 15.03 16.62
CA ASP A 285 4.00 16.44 16.57
C ASP A 285 4.27 16.95 15.14
N GLY A 286 4.03 16.14 14.14
CA GLY A 286 4.27 16.46 12.74
C GLY A 286 5.74 16.59 12.36
N LYS A 287 6.67 16.19 13.25
CA LYS A 287 8.10 16.24 12.97
C LYS A 287 8.58 15.01 12.23
N TYR A 288 9.67 15.17 11.52
CA TYR A 288 10.34 14.08 10.84
C TYR A 288 11.07 13.18 11.86
N ARG A 289 10.89 11.86 11.72
CA ARG A 289 11.58 10.81 12.48
C ARG A 289 12.56 10.10 11.56
N LYS A 290 13.83 10.18 11.86
CA LYS A 290 14.87 9.53 11.08
C LYS A 290 14.96 8.04 11.43
N ILE A 291 14.91 7.15 10.44
CA ILE A 291 15.06 5.71 10.61
C ILE A 291 16.46 5.30 10.10
N GLU A 292 17.14 4.46 10.86
CA GLU A 292 18.33 3.75 10.40
C GLU A 292 18.16 2.26 10.67
N VAL A 293 18.46 1.44 9.65
CA VAL A 293 18.44 -0.02 9.74
C VAL A 293 19.85 -0.54 9.46
N LYS A 294 20.34 -1.40 10.34
CA LYS A 294 21.66 -2.07 10.20
C LYS A 294 21.49 -3.57 10.29
N VAL A 295 22.32 -4.30 9.55
CA VAL A 295 22.46 -5.76 9.66
C VAL A 295 23.69 -6.08 10.49
N THR A 296 23.52 -6.93 11.49
CA THR A 296 24.58 -7.30 12.46
C THR A 296 25.21 -8.65 12.19
N ARG A 297 24.56 -9.54 11.43
CA ARG A 297 25.08 -10.85 11.08
C ARG A 297 26.42 -10.71 10.35
N ALA A 298 27.44 -11.42 10.82
CA ALA A 298 28.85 -11.22 10.44
C ALA A 298 29.11 -11.38 8.92
N ASP A 299 28.46 -12.35 8.27
CA ASP A 299 28.57 -12.59 6.83
C ASP A 299 27.86 -11.51 5.98
N ALA A 300 26.85 -10.85 6.56
CA ALA A 300 26.07 -9.79 5.94
C ALA A 300 26.43 -8.37 6.46
N ALA A 301 27.37 -8.24 7.42
CA ALA A 301 27.71 -6.94 8.04
C ALA A 301 28.28 -5.88 7.06
N LYS A 302 28.75 -6.32 5.88
CA LYS A 302 29.26 -5.45 4.81
C LYS A 302 28.26 -5.27 3.66
N SER A 303 27.05 -5.74 3.83
CA SER A 303 25.98 -5.59 2.84
C SER A 303 25.46 -4.15 2.81
N LYS A 304 24.94 -3.75 1.66
CA LYS A 304 24.21 -2.49 1.53
C LYS A 304 22.77 -2.72 1.98
N VAL A 305 22.32 -1.94 2.94
CA VAL A 305 20.93 -1.94 3.43
C VAL A 305 20.20 -0.76 2.80
N ARG A 306 19.07 -1.01 2.15
CA ARG A 306 18.17 -0.01 1.60
C ARG A 306 16.82 -0.08 2.31
N ALA A 307 16.42 1.05 2.89
CA ALA A 307 15.15 1.23 3.60
C ALA A 307 14.73 2.69 3.47
N ARG A 308 13.48 3.00 3.82
CA ARG A 308 13.06 4.40 3.90
C ARG A 308 13.87 5.15 4.96
N PRO A 309 14.31 6.40 4.70
CA PRO A 309 15.17 7.14 5.61
C PRO A 309 14.44 7.71 6.82
N GLY A 310 13.11 7.66 6.83
CA GLY A 310 12.28 8.19 7.91
C GLY A 310 10.86 8.50 7.48
N TYR A 311 10.09 9.10 8.38
CA TYR A 311 8.70 9.47 8.17
C TYR A 311 8.32 10.71 8.99
N TYR A 312 7.18 11.33 8.66
CA TYR A 312 6.59 12.38 9.50
C TYR A 312 5.59 11.77 10.50
N ALA A 313 5.79 12.04 11.80
CA ALA A 313 4.87 11.61 12.85
C ALA A 313 3.57 12.44 12.79
N MET A 314 2.61 11.95 12.03
CA MET A 314 1.32 12.62 11.83
C MET A 314 0.24 12.00 12.70
N PRO A 315 -0.72 12.80 13.21
CA PRO A 315 -1.92 12.26 13.83
C PRO A 315 -2.63 11.29 12.89
N ALA A 316 -3.12 10.18 13.42
CA ALA A 316 -3.96 9.28 12.65
C ALA A 316 -5.10 10.07 12.00
N ALA A 317 -5.33 9.89 10.71
CA ALA A 317 -6.45 10.51 10.01
C ALA A 317 -7.76 10.11 10.74
N ARG A 318 -8.53 11.12 11.16
CA ARG A 318 -9.81 10.94 11.85
C ARG A 318 -10.89 10.55 10.86
#